data_b034892cb1a3995d2bad31c2aa350d25
#
_entry.id   b034892cb1a3995d2bad31c2aa350d25
#
_cell.length_a   1.000
_cell.length_b   1.000
_cell.length_c   1.000
_cell.angle_alpha   90.00
_cell.angle_beta   90.00
_cell.angle_gamma   90.00
#
_symmetry.space_group_name_H-M   'P 1'
#
loop_
_entity.id
_entity.type
_entity.pdbx_description
1 polymer ?
#
loop_
_entity_poly.entity_id
_entity_poly.type
_entity_poly.pdbx_seq_one_letter_code
_entity_poly.pdbx_strand_id
1 'polypeptide(L)'
;MTTTTVARPRRTWWQFAGYLAKRATMMELRGYQSIYRFVFRRPRVPAGAAAFSYHQPLLAILIVIIVVSTIEMVVVDVIVSRWTYVRVPLLVLSIWGLVYMLGLLFGMLVRPHAVGPHGIRVRSGSEVDIPIDWGDVQSVTRRKKVISEKQPKVTVDADGQATLHLRIMNETNIEVQLERATPVRLPHGTETVSRVHLYADDPAAFHNEARRYT
;
A
#
# COMPACT_ATOMS: atom_id res chain seq x y z
N MET A 1 -1.74 22.30 -29.66
CA MET A 1 -1.84 22.04 -28.21
C MET A 1 -0.51 21.46 -27.78
N THR A 2 0.33 22.27 -27.16
CA THR A 2 1.71 21.92 -26.82
C THR A 2 1.72 21.28 -25.44
N THR A 3 1.93 19.97 -25.40
CA THR A 3 2.10 19.22 -24.15
C THR A 3 3.46 19.61 -23.54
N THR A 4 3.44 20.46 -22.54
CA THR A 4 4.65 20.79 -21.77
C THR A 4 4.98 19.60 -20.88
N THR A 5 5.80 18.69 -21.40
CA THR A 5 6.39 17.61 -20.59
C THR A 5 7.40 18.26 -19.66
N VAL A 6 7.07 18.41 -18.40
CA VAL A 6 8.03 18.84 -17.37
C VAL A 6 9.11 17.76 -17.30
N ALA A 7 10.29 18.09 -17.87
CA ALA A 7 11.46 17.21 -17.84
C ALA A 7 11.88 16.99 -16.38
N ARG A 8 11.66 15.78 -15.86
CA ARG A 8 12.20 15.38 -14.55
C ARG A 8 13.72 15.44 -14.61
N PRO A 9 14.39 16.08 -13.63
CA PRO A 9 15.84 16.12 -13.61
C PRO A 9 16.41 14.70 -13.63
N ARG A 10 17.32 14.41 -14.56
CA ARG A 10 18.04 13.14 -14.63
C ARG A 10 18.88 13.01 -13.36
N ARG A 11 18.40 12.21 -12.40
CA ARG A 11 19.19 11.86 -11.21
C ARG A 11 20.41 11.06 -11.66
N THR A 12 21.59 11.42 -11.17
CA THR A 12 22.80 10.62 -11.36
C THR A 12 22.59 9.26 -10.71
N TRP A 13 23.20 8.21 -11.25
CA TRP A 13 23.03 6.84 -10.77
C TRP A 13 23.33 6.68 -9.27
N TRP A 14 24.28 7.41 -8.72
CA TRP A 14 24.58 7.47 -7.29
C TRP A 14 23.41 8.06 -6.47
N GLN A 15 22.79 9.11 -6.95
CA GLN A 15 21.61 9.70 -6.31
C GLN A 15 20.41 8.73 -6.36
N PHE A 16 20.31 7.97 -7.45
CA PHE A 16 19.29 6.93 -7.59
C PHE A 16 19.55 5.76 -6.65
N ALA A 17 20.81 5.28 -6.55
CA ALA A 17 21.20 4.22 -5.62
C ALA A 17 21.01 4.65 -4.16
N GLY A 18 21.40 5.86 -3.79
CA GLY A 18 21.16 6.41 -2.45
C GLY A 18 19.68 6.55 -2.11
N TYR A 19 18.87 6.97 -3.08
CA TYR A 19 17.41 7.02 -2.92
C TYR A 19 16.81 5.63 -2.71
N LEU A 20 17.21 4.63 -3.50
CA LEU A 20 16.76 3.25 -3.35
C LEU A 20 17.19 2.65 -2.01
N ALA A 21 18.44 2.85 -1.60
CA ALA A 21 18.93 2.38 -0.31
C ALA A 21 18.13 2.98 0.85
N LYS A 22 17.95 4.30 0.86
CA LYS A 22 17.13 5.00 1.87
C LYS A 22 15.69 4.49 1.88
N ARG A 23 15.10 4.25 0.70
CA ARG A 23 13.73 3.73 0.58
C ARG A 23 13.64 2.31 1.12
N ALA A 24 14.59 1.44 0.77
CA ALA A 24 14.66 0.06 1.26
C ALA A 24 14.77 0.03 2.80
N THR A 25 15.69 0.80 3.38
CA THR A 25 15.85 0.90 4.84
C THR A 25 14.58 1.39 5.53
N MET A 26 13.91 2.40 4.96
CA MET A 26 12.63 2.86 5.52
C MET A 26 11.52 1.81 5.43
N MET A 27 11.48 1.03 4.34
CA MET A 27 10.51 -0.07 4.19
C MET A 27 10.77 -1.16 5.23
N GLU A 28 12.02 -1.53 5.48
CA GLU A 28 12.40 -2.49 6.52
C GLU A 28 12.01 -2.01 7.91
N LEU A 29 12.38 -0.79 8.28
CA LEU A 29 12.02 -0.22 9.58
C LEU A 29 10.49 -0.22 9.79
N ARG A 30 9.74 0.13 8.75
CA ARG A 30 8.27 0.07 8.78
C ARG A 30 7.76 -1.36 8.88
N GLY A 31 8.45 -2.33 8.25
CA GLY A 31 8.17 -3.76 8.37
C GLY A 31 8.32 -4.23 9.80
N TYR A 32 9.45 -3.97 10.44
CA TYR A 32 9.68 -4.33 11.86
C TYR A 32 8.67 -3.67 12.80
N GLN A 33 8.33 -2.39 12.59
CA GLN A 33 7.27 -1.72 13.34
C GLN A 33 5.90 -2.37 13.14
N SER A 34 5.63 -2.89 11.95
CA SER A 34 4.37 -3.56 11.63
C SER A 34 4.28 -4.92 12.32
N ILE A 35 5.37 -5.69 12.32
CA ILE A 35 5.50 -6.95 13.07
C ILE A 35 5.25 -6.69 14.58
N TYR A 36 5.96 -5.71 15.14
CA TYR A 36 5.78 -5.33 16.55
C TYR A 36 4.30 -4.99 16.86
N ARG A 37 3.68 -4.13 16.04
CA ARG A 37 2.28 -3.72 16.24
C ARG A 37 1.29 -4.87 16.10
N PHE A 38 1.56 -5.80 15.20
CA PHE A 38 0.72 -6.99 15.03
C PHE A 38 0.79 -7.89 16.26
N VAL A 39 2.00 -8.21 16.73
CA VAL A 39 2.23 -9.04 17.92
C VAL A 39 1.56 -8.44 19.16
N PHE A 40 1.67 -7.12 19.32
CA PHE A 40 1.07 -6.40 20.47
C PHE A 40 -0.38 -5.94 20.23
N ARG A 41 -1.02 -6.40 19.14
CA ARG A 41 -2.43 -6.08 18.79
C ARG A 41 -2.75 -4.58 18.79
N ARG A 42 -1.83 -3.74 18.26
CA ARG A 42 -1.97 -2.28 18.20
C ARG A 42 -2.18 -1.80 16.75
N PRO A 43 -3.36 -2.02 16.14
CA PRO A 43 -3.64 -1.53 14.79
C PRO A 43 -3.62 0.01 14.77
N ARG A 44 -3.31 0.58 13.61
CA ARG A 44 -3.34 2.04 13.41
C ARG A 44 -4.74 2.47 13.01
N VAL A 45 -5.69 2.43 13.93
CA VAL A 45 -7.06 2.94 13.69
C VAL A 45 -7.26 4.16 14.58
N PRO A 46 -7.70 5.30 14.03
CA PRO A 46 -8.07 6.46 14.84
C PRO A 46 -9.19 6.12 15.82
N ALA A 47 -9.22 6.79 16.97
CA ALA A 47 -10.29 6.60 17.94
C ALA A 47 -11.65 6.95 17.32
N GLY A 48 -12.65 6.08 17.54
CA GLY A 48 -13.99 6.25 17.01
C GLY A 48 -14.17 5.96 15.51
N ALA A 49 -13.12 5.51 14.81
CA ALA A 49 -13.21 5.13 13.41
C ALA A 49 -13.41 3.62 13.23
N ALA A 50 -14.23 3.23 12.27
CA ALA A 50 -14.36 1.87 11.79
C ALA A 50 -13.19 1.50 10.86
N ALA A 51 -12.67 0.28 11.00
CA ALA A 51 -11.55 -0.23 10.22
C ALA A 51 -12.04 -1.12 9.07
N PHE A 52 -11.52 -0.91 7.86
CA PHE A 52 -11.86 -1.67 6.67
C PHE A 52 -10.61 -2.26 6.04
N SER A 53 -10.55 -3.60 6.01
CA SER A 53 -9.45 -4.33 5.38
C SER A 53 -9.50 -4.22 3.85
N TYR A 54 -8.33 -4.43 3.22
CA TYR A 54 -8.18 -4.41 1.76
C TYR A 54 -7.19 -5.46 1.26
N HIS A 55 -6.85 -6.43 2.10
CA HIS A 55 -5.74 -7.35 1.86
C HIS A 55 -6.17 -8.78 1.51
N GLN A 56 -7.47 -9.12 1.61
CA GLN A 56 -7.96 -10.49 1.38
C GLN A 56 -7.45 -11.12 0.07
N PRO A 57 -7.47 -10.43 -1.09
CA PRO A 57 -7.01 -11.03 -2.33
C PRO A 57 -5.52 -11.36 -2.34
N LEU A 58 -4.71 -10.58 -1.62
CA LEU A 58 -3.26 -10.76 -1.52
C LEU A 58 -2.85 -11.72 -0.41
N LEU A 59 -3.68 -11.87 0.62
CA LEU A 59 -3.37 -12.64 1.82
C LEU A 59 -3.04 -14.09 1.49
N ALA A 60 -3.88 -14.75 0.68
CA ALA A 60 -3.67 -16.15 0.30
C ALA A 60 -2.35 -16.33 -0.46
N ILE A 61 -2.05 -15.44 -1.41
CA ILE A 61 -0.82 -15.50 -2.20
C ILE A 61 0.40 -15.29 -1.30
N LEU A 62 0.36 -14.29 -0.40
CA LEU A 62 1.47 -14.01 0.52
C LEU A 62 1.71 -15.18 1.48
N ILE A 63 0.67 -15.80 2.00
CA ILE A 63 0.80 -16.98 2.87
C ILE A 63 1.45 -18.14 2.11
N VAL A 64 1.00 -18.43 0.89
CA VAL A 64 1.59 -19.49 0.05
C VAL A 64 3.07 -19.22 -0.19
N ILE A 65 3.44 -17.99 -0.57
CA ILE A 65 4.83 -17.62 -0.81
C ILE A 65 5.66 -17.79 0.47
N ILE A 66 5.18 -17.34 1.63
CA ILE A 66 5.88 -17.49 2.91
C ILE A 66 6.10 -18.97 3.26
N VAL A 67 5.09 -19.82 3.07
CA VAL A 67 5.19 -21.26 3.34
C VAL A 67 6.21 -21.91 2.39
N VAL A 68 6.11 -21.64 1.09
CA VAL A 68 7.06 -22.17 0.09
C VAL A 68 8.48 -21.71 0.40
N SER A 69 8.69 -20.42 0.67
CA SER A 69 10.02 -19.87 1.02
C SER A 69 10.59 -20.48 2.31
N THR A 70 9.72 -20.81 3.27
CA THR A 70 10.15 -21.50 4.50
C THR A 70 10.62 -22.91 4.20
N ILE A 71 9.89 -23.66 3.37
CA ILE A 71 10.26 -25.01 2.94
C ILE A 71 11.58 -24.95 2.15
N GLU A 72 11.67 -24.03 1.19
CA GLU A 72 12.87 -23.83 0.37
C GLU A 72 14.10 -23.53 1.24
N MET A 73 13.96 -22.67 2.25
CA MET A 73 15.03 -22.37 3.20
C MET A 73 15.56 -23.63 3.88
N VAL A 74 14.66 -24.51 4.35
CA VAL A 74 15.05 -25.76 5.01
C VAL A 74 15.73 -26.71 4.02
N VAL A 75 15.19 -26.86 2.82
CA VAL A 75 15.76 -27.73 1.77
C VAL A 75 17.15 -27.26 1.37
N VAL A 76 17.32 -25.96 1.12
CA VAL A 76 18.62 -25.37 0.77
C VAL A 76 19.62 -25.56 1.90
N ASP A 77 19.22 -25.32 3.16
CA ASP A 77 20.09 -25.52 4.33
C ASP A 77 20.62 -26.95 4.43
N VAL A 78 19.78 -27.96 4.17
CA VAL A 78 20.18 -29.38 4.14
C VAL A 78 21.16 -29.65 3.00
N ILE A 79 20.88 -29.16 1.80
CA ILE A 79 21.73 -29.37 0.59
C ILE A 79 23.13 -28.80 0.81
N VAL A 80 23.22 -27.57 1.35
CA VAL A 80 24.51 -26.88 1.54
C VAL A 80 25.17 -27.16 2.88
N SER A 81 24.62 -28.09 3.67
CA SER A 81 25.06 -28.38 5.04
C SER A 81 26.56 -28.68 5.18
N ARG A 82 27.17 -29.27 4.13
CA ARG A 82 28.60 -29.58 4.09
C ARG A 82 29.52 -28.38 3.88
N TRP A 83 28.96 -27.25 3.38
CA TRP A 83 29.75 -26.05 3.01
C TRP A 83 29.40 -24.88 3.92
N THR A 84 29.95 -24.84 5.10
CA THR A 84 29.66 -23.83 6.14
C THR A 84 29.77 -22.39 5.62
N TYR A 85 30.77 -22.09 4.80
CA TYR A 85 30.97 -20.75 4.24
C TYR A 85 29.86 -20.32 3.26
N VAL A 86 29.17 -21.25 2.63
CA VAL A 86 28.02 -21.01 1.74
C VAL A 86 26.73 -21.04 2.55
N ARG A 87 26.61 -22.00 3.47
CA ARG A 87 25.42 -22.23 4.29
C ARG A 87 25.04 -21.01 5.12
N VAL A 88 26.01 -20.46 5.87
CA VAL A 88 25.73 -19.36 6.79
C VAL A 88 25.22 -18.09 6.06
N PRO A 89 25.86 -17.59 5.00
CA PRO A 89 25.34 -16.44 4.24
C PRO A 89 23.95 -16.70 3.63
N LEU A 90 23.71 -17.89 3.06
CA LEU A 90 22.42 -18.25 2.49
C LEU A 90 21.32 -18.32 3.54
N LEU A 91 21.60 -18.91 4.70
CA LEU A 91 20.64 -18.97 5.80
C LEU A 91 20.28 -17.57 6.33
N VAL A 92 21.29 -16.70 6.51
CA VAL A 92 21.06 -15.31 6.93
C VAL A 92 20.20 -14.57 5.92
N LEU A 93 20.48 -14.72 4.62
CA LEU A 93 19.73 -14.08 3.54
C LEU A 93 18.27 -14.59 3.49
N SER A 94 18.08 -15.91 3.63
CA SER A 94 16.76 -16.54 3.63
C SER A 94 15.90 -16.07 4.82
N ILE A 95 16.48 -16.06 6.03
CA ILE A 95 15.79 -15.55 7.24
C ILE A 95 15.42 -14.08 7.06
N TRP A 96 16.35 -13.26 6.56
CA TRP A 96 16.10 -11.86 6.31
C TRP A 96 14.97 -11.64 5.31
N GLY A 97 14.97 -12.39 4.19
CA GLY A 97 13.90 -12.36 3.20
C GLY A 97 12.54 -12.76 3.77
N LEU A 98 12.52 -13.81 4.63
CA LEU A 98 11.29 -14.26 5.29
C LEU A 98 10.74 -13.19 6.25
N VAL A 99 11.60 -12.57 7.06
CA VAL A 99 11.22 -11.48 7.96
C VAL A 99 10.70 -10.28 7.18
N TYR A 100 11.32 -9.95 6.04
CA TYR A 100 10.83 -8.91 5.14
C TYR A 100 9.42 -9.20 4.62
N MET A 101 9.15 -10.42 4.17
CA MET A 101 7.81 -10.85 3.71
C MET A 101 6.76 -10.79 4.83
N LEU A 102 7.12 -11.23 6.04
CA LEU A 102 6.26 -11.07 7.22
C LEU A 102 5.99 -9.59 7.53
N GLY A 103 7.00 -8.74 7.38
CA GLY A 103 6.85 -7.29 7.52
C GLY A 103 5.86 -6.68 6.52
N LEU A 104 5.87 -7.13 5.26
CA LEU A 104 4.89 -6.73 4.25
C LEU A 104 3.47 -7.19 4.62
N LEU A 105 3.32 -8.46 4.99
CA LEU A 105 2.04 -9.04 5.38
C LEU A 105 1.43 -8.28 6.57
N PHE A 106 2.18 -8.14 7.64
CA PHE A 106 1.71 -7.44 8.84
C PHE A 106 1.54 -5.95 8.61
N GLY A 107 2.30 -5.36 7.66
CA GLY A 107 2.12 -3.98 7.23
C GLY A 107 0.73 -3.70 6.68
N MET A 108 0.16 -4.65 5.95
CA MET A 108 -1.21 -4.56 5.41
C MET A 108 -2.26 -4.80 6.52
N LEU A 109 -2.03 -5.81 7.38
CA LEU A 109 -2.95 -6.19 8.44
C LEU A 109 -3.13 -5.10 9.51
N VAL A 110 -2.06 -4.39 9.89
CA VAL A 110 -2.11 -3.35 10.93
C VAL A 110 -2.52 -1.98 10.44
N ARG A 111 -2.68 -1.79 9.12
CA ARG A 111 -3.00 -0.48 8.49
C ARG A 111 -4.22 -0.57 7.58
N PRO A 112 -5.41 -0.92 8.11
CA PRO A 112 -6.65 -0.89 7.34
C PRO A 112 -7.00 0.54 6.92
N HIS A 113 -7.89 0.69 5.95
CA HIS A 113 -8.60 1.96 5.76
C HIS A 113 -9.40 2.27 7.02
N ALA A 114 -9.66 3.53 7.28
CA ALA A 114 -10.47 3.93 8.41
C ALA A 114 -11.51 4.98 7.96
N VAL A 115 -12.75 4.81 8.43
CA VAL A 115 -13.84 5.76 8.24
C VAL A 115 -14.34 6.16 9.62
N GLY A 116 -14.40 7.43 9.91
CA GLY A 116 -14.78 7.92 11.24
C GLY A 116 -15.21 9.37 11.25
N PRO A 117 -15.45 9.96 12.43
CA PRO A 117 -16.04 11.29 12.56
C PRO A 117 -15.21 12.41 11.90
N HIS A 118 -13.90 12.21 11.76
CA HIS A 118 -13.00 13.22 11.19
C HIS A 118 -12.73 13.04 9.69
N GLY A 119 -13.32 12.02 9.04
CA GLY A 119 -13.10 11.76 7.63
C GLY A 119 -12.74 10.33 7.30
N ILE A 120 -12.26 10.15 6.08
CA ILE A 120 -11.80 8.88 5.53
C ILE A 120 -10.27 8.87 5.54
N ARG A 121 -9.66 7.80 6.06
CA ARG A 121 -8.23 7.61 5.99
C ARG A 121 -7.91 6.47 5.04
N VAL A 122 -7.45 6.82 3.85
CA VAL A 122 -7.14 5.87 2.78
C VAL A 122 -5.69 5.43 2.89
N ARG A 123 -5.46 4.11 2.90
CA ARG A 123 -4.12 3.54 3.08
C ARG A 123 -3.82 2.47 2.05
N SER A 124 -2.55 2.36 1.68
CA SER A 124 -2.07 1.27 0.83
C SER A 124 -0.66 0.88 1.27
N GLY A 125 -0.54 -0.32 1.84
CA GLY A 125 0.69 -0.84 2.41
C GLY A 125 1.28 0.06 3.50
N SER A 126 2.61 0.17 3.52
CA SER A 126 3.33 1.00 4.49
C SER A 126 3.64 2.41 3.99
N GLU A 127 3.38 2.70 2.72
CA GLU A 127 3.86 3.91 2.05
C GLU A 127 2.78 4.99 1.86
N VAL A 128 1.52 4.59 1.69
CA VAL A 128 0.41 5.51 1.42
C VAL A 128 -0.49 5.62 2.64
N ASP A 129 -0.68 6.83 3.14
CA ASP A 129 -1.59 7.17 4.24
C ASP A 129 -2.15 8.57 3.98
N ILE A 130 -3.37 8.63 3.44
CA ILE A 130 -4.02 9.86 2.97
C ILE A 130 -5.23 10.12 3.85
N PRO A 131 -5.18 11.16 4.69
CA PRO A 131 -6.37 11.67 5.36
C PRO A 131 -7.21 12.49 4.37
N ILE A 132 -8.51 12.30 4.37
CA ILE A 132 -9.51 13.04 3.59
C ILE A 132 -10.58 13.48 4.57
N ASP A 133 -10.69 14.77 4.82
CA ASP A 133 -11.70 15.31 5.73
C ASP A 133 -13.08 15.32 5.05
N TRP A 134 -14.17 15.20 5.82
CA TRP A 134 -15.52 15.18 5.26
C TRP A 134 -15.86 16.45 4.48
N GLY A 135 -15.32 17.60 4.85
CA GLY A 135 -15.47 18.86 4.10
C GLY A 135 -14.84 18.88 2.72
N ASP A 136 -13.98 17.89 2.41
CA ASP A 136 -13.39 17.72 1.08
C ASP A 136 -14.07 16.58 0.28
N VAL A 137 -15.04 15.85 0.88
CA VAL A 137 -15.73 14.71 0.24
C VAL A 137 -17.04 15.17 -0.35
N GLN A 138 -17.17 15.09 -1.66
CA GLN A 138 -18.43 15.35 -2.38
C GLN A 138 -19.36 14.12 -2.32
N SER A 139 -18.80 12.93 -2.59
CA SER A 139 -19.56 11.69 -2.56
C SER A 139 -18.68 10.46 -2.41
N VAL A 140 -19.26 9.40 -1.83
CA VAL A 140 -18.64 8.07 -1.76
C VAL A 140 -19.57 7.10 -2.45
N THR A 141 -19.08 6.39 -3.48
CA THR A 141 -19.90 5.46 -4.26
C THR A 141 -19.20 4.11 -4.41
N ARG A 142 -20.01 3.05 -4.52
CA ARG A 142 -19.50 1.72 -4.85
C ARG A 142 -19.40 1.60 -6.37
N ARG A 143 -18.17 1.54 -6.87
CA ARG A 143 -17.91 1.41 -8.30
C ARG A 143 -16.74 0.48 -8.55
N LYS A 144 -17.05 -0.73 -8.99
CA LYS A 144 -16.01 -1.70 -9.38
C LYS A 144 -15.39 -1.25 -10.71
N LYS A 145 -14.04 -1.13 -10.71
CA LYS A 145 -13.25 -0.80 -11.91
C LYS A 145 -12.03 -1.68 -11.96
N VAL A 146 -11.81 -2.32 -13.10
CA VAL A 146 -10.58 -3.06 -13.39
C VAL A 146 -9.62 -2.12 -14.12
N ILE A 147 -8.41 -2.02 -13.61
CA ILE A 147 -7.40 -1.06 -14.09
C ILE A 147 -6.15 -1.84 -14.45
N SER A 148 -5.66 -1.68 -15.69
CA SER A 148 -4.45 -2.38 -16.13
C SER A 148 -3.25 -2.07 -15.25
N GLU A 149 -2.38 -3.06 -15.01
CA GLU A 149 -1.11 -2.88 -14.27
C GLU A 149 -0.21 -1.80 -14.86
N LYS A 150 -0.26 -1.62 -16.17
CA LYS A 150 0.54 -0.63 -16.90
C LYS A 150 0.08 0.80 -16.70
N GLN A 151 -1.16 1.02 -16.22
CA GLN A 151 -1.64 2.37 -15.95
C GLN A 151 -0.94 2.98 -14.72
N PRO A 152 -0.55 4.26 -14.77
CA PRO A 152 0.02 4.96 -13.63
C PRO A 152 -0.98 5.00 -12.45
N LYS A 153 -0.46 5.21 -11.23
CA LYS A 153 -1.30 5.35 -10.04
C LYS A 153 -2.20 6.57 -10.09
N VAL A 154 -1.78 7.63 -10.78
CA VAL A 154 -2.58 8.82 -11.03
C VAL A 154 -2.80 8.92 -12.54
N THR A 155 -4.06 9.02 -12.95
CA THR A 155 -4.48 9.25 -14.33
C THR A 155 -5.28 10.54 -14.42
N VAL A 156 -5.17 11.20 -15.55
CA VAL A 156 -6.01 12.36 -15.85
C VAL A 156 -7.07 11.90 -16.86
N ASP A 157 -8.33 12.06 -16.49
CA ASP A 157 -9.46 11.74 -17.36
C ASP A 157 -9.62 12.78 -18.49
N ALA A 158 -10.51 12.50 -19.46
CA ALA A 158 -10.78 13.40 -20.60
C ALA A 158 -11.25 14.79 -20.14
N ASP A 159 -11.89 14.87 -18.99
CA ASP A 159 -12.39 16.11 -18.37
C ASP A 159 -11.29 16.87 -17.59
N GLY A 160 -10.03 16.44 -17.69
CA GLY A 160 -8.90 17.06 -16.97
C GLY A 160 -8.85 16.73 -15.47
N GLN A 161 -9.72 15.85 -14.97
CA GLN A 161 -9.75 15.46 -13.57
C GLN A 161 -8.69 14.38 -13.28
N ALA A 162 -7.84 14.66 -12.30
CA ALA A 162 -6.83 13.72 -11.84
C ALA A 162 -7.44 12.71 -10.86
N THR A 163 -7.28 11.42 -11.14
CA THR A 163 -7.81 10.30 -10.35
C THR A 163 -6.66 9.47 -9.80
N LEU A 164 -6.63 9.26 -8.48
CA LEU A 164 -5.70 8.36 -7.82
C LEU A 164 -6.30 6.95 -7.73
N HIS A 165 -5.55 5.96 -8.19
CA HIS A 165 -5.95 4.55 -8.15
C HIS A 165 -5.12 3.77 -7.14
N LEU A 166 -5.72 3.40 -6.02
CA LEU A 166 -5.16 2.49 -5.01
C LEU A 166 -5.76 1.10 -5.21
N ARG A 167 -5.30 0.44 -6.27
CA ARG A 167 -5.77 -0.88 -6.71
C ARG A 167 -5.13 -2.00 -5.91
N ILE A 168 -5.88 -3.07 -5.72
CA ILE A 168 -5.43 -4.37 -5.25
C ILE A 168 -5.73 -5.39 -6.35
N MET A 169 -4.75 -6.14 -6.80
CA MET A 169 -4.88 -7.10 -7.93
C MET A 169 -5.64 -6.51 -9.13
N ASN A 170 -5.27 -5.27 -9.52
CA ASN A 170 -5.87 -4.54 -10.63
C ASN A 170 -7.32 -4.10 -10.45
N GLU A 171 -7.89 -4.25 -9.26
CA GLU A 171 -9.26 -3.85 -8.97
C GLU A 171 -9.33 -2.71 -7.96
N THR A 172 -10.36 -1.87 -8.14
CA THR A 172 -10.88 -0.93 -7.16
C THR A 172 -12.40 -1.11 -7.08
N ASN A 173 -13.02 -0.84 -5.93
CA ASN A 173 -14.46 -1.04 -5.76
C ASN A 173 -15.17 0.10 -5.03
N ILE A 174 -14.42 1.07 -4.53
CA ILE A 174 -14.93 2.31 -3.94
C ILE A 174 -14.35 3.49 -4.71
N GLU A 175 -15.21 4.46 -4.99
CA GLU A 175 -14.86 5.76 -5.57
C GLU A 175 -15.22 6.85 -4.56
N VAL A 176 -14.24 7.68 -4.20
CA VAL A 176 -14.40 8.88 -3.39
C VAL A 176 -14.20 10.07 -4.31
N GLN A 177 -15.26 10.82 -4.57
CA GLN A 177 -15.21 12.08 -5.31
C GLN A 177 -14.92 13.21 -4.31
N LEU A 178 -13.95 14.07 -4.65
CA LEU A 178 -13.60 15.22 -3.83
C LEU A 178 -14.30 16.48 -4.34
N GLU A 179 -14.70 17.36 -3.41
CA GLU A 179 -15.29 18.68 -3.72
C GLU A 179 -14.31 19.55 -4.50
N ARG A 180 -13.04 19.46 -4.18
CA ARG A 180 -11.96 20.22 -4.79
C ARG A 180 -10.73 19.36 -4.99
N ALA A 181 -9.91 19.75 -5.98
CA ALA A 181 -8.64 19.09 -6.22
C ALA A 181 -7.72 19.25 -4.99
N THR A 182 -7.40 18.12 -4.34
CA THR A 182 -6.69 18.06 -3.06
C THR A 182 -5.29 17.49 -3.24
N PRO A 183 -4.24 18.12 -2.66
CA PRO A 183 -2.88 17.59 -2.73
C PRO A 183 -2.73 16.35 -1.84
N VAL A 184 -2.35 15.23 -2.43
CA VAL A 184 -2.09 13.95 -1.74
C VAL A 184 -0.61 13.60 -1.78
N ARG A 185 -0.06 13.15 -0.65
CA ARG A 185 1.33 12.71 -0.56
C ARG A 185 1.45 11.26 -0.99
N LEU A 186 2.24 11.03 -2.04
CA LEU A 186 2.60 9.72 -2.55
C LEU A 186 4.11 9.47 -2.39
N PRO A 187 4.58 8.22 -2.46
CA PRO A 187 6.01 7.90 -2.29
C PRO A 187 6.94 8.61 -3.29
N HIS A 188 6.43 9.04 -4.43
CA HIS A 188 7.19 9.71 -5.50
C HIS A 188 6.98 11.23 -5.55
N GLY A 189 6.18 11.80 -4.65
CA GLY A 189 5.90 13.24 -4.59
C GLY A 189 4.49 13.55 -4.15
N THR A 190 4.12 14.82 -4.22
CA THR A 190 2.75 15.29 -3.98
C THR A 190 2.06 15.41 -5.35
N GLU A 191 0.88 14.83 -5.46
CA GLU A 191 0.01 14.91 -6.64
C GLU A 191 -1.33 15.53 -6.21
N THR A 192 -1.91 16.36 -7.07
CA THR A 192 -3.22 16.95 -6.81
C THR A 192 -4.28 16.12 -7.52
N VAL A 193 -5.28 15.63 -6.77
CA VAL A 193 -6.31 14.72 -7.29
C VAL A 193 -7.70 15.19 -6.93
N SER A 194 -8.66 14.96 -7.82
CA SER A 194 -10.08 15.26 -7.62
C SER A 194 -10.89 14.00 -7.29
N ARG A 195 -10.30 12.82 -7.47
CA ARG A 195 -10.97 11.55 -7.25
C ARG A 195 -10.00 10.50 -6.72
N VAL A 196 -10.47 9.67 -5.79
CA VAL A 196 -9.70 8.55 -5.24
C VAL A 196 -10.48 7.26 -5.44
N HIS A 197 -9.90 6.33 -6.18
CA HIS A 197 -10.40 4.96 -6.30
C HIS A 197 -9.59 4.06 -5.37
N LEU A 198 -10.25 3.31 -4.53
CA LEU A 198 -9.63 2.39 -3.60
C LEU A 198 -10.33 1.02 -3.61
N TYR A 199 -9.66 0.02 -3.07
CA TYR A 199 -10.21 -1.31 -2.87
C TYR A 199 -10.47 -1.55 -1.39
N ALA A 200 -11.65 -2.02 -1.05
CA ALA A 200 -12.02 -2.50 0.29
C ALA A 200 -12.55 -3.93 0.19
N ASP A 201 -12.21 -4.79 1.15
CA ASP A 201 -12.66 -6.19 1.17
C ASP A 201 -14.19 -6.27 1.31
N ASP A 202 -14.79 -5.36 2.09
CA ASP A 202 -16.24 -5.16 2.18
C ASP A 202 -16.62 -3.73 1.74
N PRO A 203 -16.89 -3.52 0.44
CA PRO A 203 -17.26 -2.21 -0.08
C PRO A 203 -18.66 -1.76 0.38
N ALA A 204 -19.53 -2.70 0.76
CA ALA A 204 -20.86 -2.36 1.24
C ALA A 204 -20.79 -1.76 2.64
N ALA A 205 -20.08 -2.41 3.56
CA ALA A 205 -19.89 -1.91 4.91
C ALA A 205 -19.12 -0.57 4.90
N PHE A 206 -18.08 -0.44 4.06
CA PHE A 206 -17.33 0.82 3.89
C PHE A 206 -18.26 1.97 3.47
N HIS A 207 -19.05 1.76 2.43
CA HIS A 207 -19.98 2.76 1.90
C HIS A 207 -21.07 3.12 2.94
N ASN A 208 -21.63 2.12 3.63
CA ASN A 208 -22.66 2.36 4.65
C ASN A 208 -22.12 3.17 5.83
N GLU A 209 -20.89 2.91 6.24
CA GLU A 209 -20.24 3.69 7.30
C GLU A 209 -19.95 5.12 6.85
N ALA A 210 -19.45 5.30 5.61
CA ALA A 210 -19.22 6.63 5.05
C ALA A 210 -20.49 7.48 4.98
N ARG A 211 -21.63 6.87 4.61
CA ARG A 211 -22.94 7.55 4.55
C ARG A 211 -23.46 8.06 5.88
N ARG A 212 -22.90 7.67 7.01
CA ARG A 212 -23.28 8.22 8.31
C ARG A 212 -22.75 9.62 8.55
N TYR A 213 -21.79 10.03 7.73
CA TYR A 213 -21.07 11.30 7.91
C TYR A 213 -21.19 12.24 6.70
N THR A 214 -21.74 11.75 5.57
CA THR A 214 -22.06 12.54 4.34
C THR A 214 -23.60 12.72 4.18
#